data_435eaa1f911990856a63bfbc364c3e34
#
_entry.id   435eaa1f911990856a63bfbc364c3e34
#
_cell.length_a   1.000
_cell.length_b   1.000
_cell.length_c   1.000
_cell.angle_alpha   90.00
_cell.angle_beta   90.00
_cell.angle_gamma   90.00
#
_symmetry.space_group_name_H-M   'P 1'
#
loop_
_entity.id
_entity.type
_entity.pdbx_description
1 polymer ?
#
loop_
_entity_poly.entity_id
_entity_poly.type
_entity_poly.pdbx_seq_one_letter_code
_entity_poly.pdbx_strand_id
1 'polypeptide(L)'
;MIYQEFAELYDELFDPTMYDKWLDFVEHNANADDDILDIACGTGRLISLLRNKKYNVSGLDMSSDMLTIADDNLRRNNQTANLIQGDMLDLSSFPNYEVITCFDDSLCYLKNLQELKIAFKNAYNHLNNKGKYLFDVITPYQTDQIYPGYMYNFHDETRAFMWTTYIGDEEHSVDHDLSFFNYNEELDAYDEFSELHHERTYNLEDYISSLESVGFSKVNVFSNFGKNKIDENTTRWFFICEK
;
A
#
# COMPACT_ATOMS: atom_id res chain seq x y z
N MET A 1 9.68 14.27 -14.48
CA MET A 1 10.44 15.06 -13.52
C MET A 1 9.60 15.40 -12.27
N ILE A 2 8.45 16.07 -12.36
CA ILE A 2 7.65 16.48 -11.19
C ILE A 2 7.17 15.29 -10.35
N TYR A 3 6.68 14.21 -10.96
CA TYR A 3 6.25 12.98 -10.26
C TYR A 3 7.41 12.22 -9.60
N GLN A 4 8.62 12.32 -10.14
CA GLN A 4 9.79 11.66 -9.57
C GLN A 4 10.25 12.35 -8.28
N GLU A 5 10.21 13.68 -8.27
CA GLU A 5 10.53 14.49 -7.08
C GLU A 5 9.47 14.32 -5.97
N PHE A 6 8.20 14.14 -6.36
CA PHE A 6 7.09 13.82 -5.45
C PHE A 6 7.30 12.48 -4.75
N ALA A 7 7.54 11.42 -5.51
CA ALA A 7 7.71 10.09 -4.95
C ALA A 7 8.98 9.99 -4.09
N GLU A 8 10.05 10.72 -4.45
CA GLU A 8 11.25 10.82 -3.63
C GLU A 8 10.95 11.56 -2.31
N LEU A 9 10.19 12.67 -2.34
CA LEU A 9 9.80 13.39 -1.14
C LEU A 9 8.82 12.57 -0.28
N TYR A 10 7.87 11.87 -0.91
CA TYR A 10 6.96 10.95 -0.22
C TYR A 10 7.73 9.85 0.50
N ASP A 11 8.69 9.22 -0.17
CA ASP A 11 9.56 8.20 0.42
C ASP A 11 10.46 8.76 1.56
N GLU A 12 10.86 10.04 1.51
CA GLU A 12 11.63 10.69 2.58
C GLU A 12 10.77 11.05 3.79
N LEU A 13 9.52 11.45 3.58
CA LEU A 13 8.59 11.83 4.65
C LEU A 13 7.97 10.61 5.35
N PHE A 14 7.94 9.48 4.66
CA PHE A 14 7.45 8.23 5.24
C PHE A 14 8.44 7.69 6.28
N ASP A 15 7.91 7.21 7.41
CA ASP A 15 8.73 6.53 8.42
C ASP A 15 9.45 5.31 7.79
N PRO A 16 10.76 5.36 7.57
CA PRO A 16 11.49 4.27 6.91
C PRO A 16 11.37 2.95 7.67
N THR A 17 11.04 2.99 8.96
CA THR A 17 10.86 1.79 9.79
C THR A 17 9.57 1.03 9.48
N MET A 18 8.62 1.64 8.76
CA MET A 18 7.39 0.97 8.32
C MET A 18 7.69 -0.18 7.37
N TYR A 19 8.53 0.06 6.38
CA TYR A 19 8.94 -0.97 5.42
C TYR A 19 9.67 -2.14 6.07
N ASP A 20 10.51 -1.89 7.06
CA ASP A 20 11.15 -2.96 7.85
C ASP A 20 10.11 -3.79 8.63
N LYS A 21 9.06 -3.16 9.14
CA LYS A 21 7.98 -3.87 9.84
C LYS A 21 7.10 -4.69 8.88
N TRP A 22 6.81 -4.17 7.65
CA TRP A 22 6.14 -4.96 6.61
C TRP A 22 7.00 -6.14 6.16
N LEU A 23 8.31 -5.92 5.96
CA LEU A 23 9.25 -7.01 5.68
C LEU A 23 9.17 -8.09 6.75
N ASP A 24 9.29 -7.72 8.03
CA ASP A 24 9.15 -8.64 9.17
C ASP A 24 7.81 -9.40 9.11
N PHE A 25 6.73 -8.72 8.79
CA PHE A 25 5.40 -9.32 8.69
C PHE A 25 5.33 -10.35 7.56
N VAL A 26 5.93 -10.07 6.40
CA VAL A 26 6.04 -11.01 5.29
C VAL A 26 6.92 -12.20 5.68
N GLU A 27 8.13 -11.96 6.24
CA GLU A 27 9.06 -13.03 6.62
C GLU A 27 8.47 -14.03 7.65
N HIS A 28 7.56 -13.56 8.52
CA HIS A 28 6.85 -14.44 9.46
C HIS A 28 5.74 -15.27 8.81
N ASN A 29 5.31 -14.93 7.59
CA ASN A 29 4.17 -15.55 6.92
C ASN A 29 4.55 -16.25 5.61
N ALA A 30 5.71 -15.99 5.04
CA ALA A 30 6.25 -16.59 3.82
C ALA A 30 7.39 -17.57 4.12
N ASN A 31 7.62 -18.51 3.21
CA ASN A 31 8.78 -19.40 3.23
C ASN A 31 9.86 -18.85 2.27
N ALA A 32 11.11 -19.27 2.44
CA ALA A 32 12.24 -18.74 1.68
C ALA A 32 12.15 -18.94 0.16
N ASP A 33 11.43 -19.96 -0.30
CA ASP A 33 11.29 -20.31 -1.72
C ASP A 33 9.93 -19.85 -2.30
N ASP A 34 9.13 -19.09 -1.55
CA ASP A 34 7.84 -18.61 -2.02
C ASP A 34 8.02 -17.53 -3.09
N ASP A 35 7.24 -17.64 -4.18
CA ASP A 35 7.08 -16.58 -5.16
C ASP A 35 6.04 -15.55 -4.63
N ILE A 36 6.42 -14.29 -4.64
CA ILE A 36 5.61 -13.20 -4.07
C ILE A 36 5.16 -12.25 -5.17
N LEU A 37 3.88 -11.85 -5.16
CA LEU A 37 3.38 -10.70 -5.90
C LEU A 37 3.07 -9.57 -4.92
N ASP A 38 3.73 -8.43 -5.09
CA ASP A 38 3.44 -7.20 -4.36
C ASP A 38 2.52 -6.31 -5.20
N ILE A 39 1.25 -6.20 -4.78
CA ILE A 39 0.21 -5.40 -5.45
C ILE A 39 0.24 -3.98 -4.88
N ALA A 40 0.14 -2.98 -5.76
CA ALA A 40 0.35 -1.57 -5.45
C ALA A 40 1.75 -1.34 -4.85
N CYS A 41 2.76 -1.83 -5.56
CA CYS A 41 4.14 -1.88 -5.07
C CYS A 41 4.84 -0.51 -5.01
N GLY A 42 4.23 0.55 -5.56
CA GLY A 42 4.72 1.92 -5.55
C GLY A 42 6.16 2.02 -6.06
N THR A 43 7.02 2.66 -5.28
CA THR A 43 8.45 2.86 -5.59
C THR A 43 9.32 1.60 -5.46
N GLY A 44 8.71 0.43 -5.19
CA GLY A 44 9.39 -0.86 -5.11
C GLY A 44 10.27 -1.06 -3.87
N ARG A 45 10.07 -0.25 -2.84
CA ARG A 45 10.89 -0.29 -1.62
C ARG A 45 10.77 -1.61 -0.87
N LEU A 46 9.54 -2.13 -0.69
CA LEU A 46 9.33 -3.44 -0.10
C LEU A 46 9.93 -4.56 -0.97
N ILE A 47 9.75 -4.47 -2.29
CA ILE A 47 10.36 -5.41 -3.25
C ILE A 47 11.88 -5.46 -3.05
N SER A 48 12.55 -4.30 -2.96
CA SER A 48 14.00 -4.24 -2.74
C SER A 48 14.43 -4.93 -1.44
N LEU A 49 13.68 -4.72 -0.36
CA LEU A 49 13.95 -5.39 0.93
C LEU A 49 13.74 -6.90 0.84
N LEU A 50 12.67 -7.38 0.21
CA LEU A 50 12.40 -8.80 -0.01
C LEU A 50 13.45 -9.44 -0.92
N ARG A 51 13.93 -8.74 -1.96
CA ARG A 51 15.03 -9.20 -2.82
C ARG A 51 16.35 -9.34 -2.06
N ASN A 52 16.64 -8.46 -1.09
CA ASN A 52 17.79 -8.62 -0.18
C ASN A 52 17.71 -9.90 0.65
N LYS A 53 16.51 -10.35 1.00
CA LYS A 53 16.23 -11.61 1.68
C LYS A 53 16.16 -12.82 0.73
N LYS A 54 16.35 -12.60 -0.58
CA LYS A 54 16.37 -13.59 -1.66
C LYS A 54 15.01 -14.15 -2.07
N TYR A 55 13.91 -13.53 -1.67
CA TYR A 55 12.60 -13.87 -2.22
C TYR A 55 12.54 -13.60 -3.72
N ASN A 56 11.79 -14.40 -4.45
CA ASN A 56 11.42 -14.10 -5.82
C ASN A 56 10.17 -13.22 -5.81
N VAL A 57 10.30 -11.95 -6.21
CA VAL A 57 9.22 -10.96 -6.07
C VAL A 57 8.92 -10.32 -7.42
N SER A 58 7.64 -10.25 -7.75
CA SER A 58 7.09 -9.41 -8.83
C SER A 58 6.30 -8.26 -8.23
N GLY A 59 6.28 -7.12 -8.91
CA GLY A 59 5.50 -5.94 -8.50
C GLY A 59 4.44 -5.58 -9.51
N LEU A 60 3.28 -5.19 -9.01
CA LEU A 60 2.18 -4.60 -9.78
C LEU A 60 1.88 -3.22 -9.25
N ASP A 61 1.80 -2.23 -10.13
CA ASP A 61 1.28 -0.91 -9.81
C ASP A 61 0.51 -0.31 -10.98
N MET A 62 -0.45 0.54 -10.70
CA MET A 62 -1.23 1.24 -11.73
C MET A 62 -0.42 2.38 -12.35
N SER A 63 0.47 3.01 -11.59
CA SER A 63 1.28 4.15 -11.98
C SER A 63 2.56 3.72 -12.70
N SER A 64 2.68 4.08 -13.98
CA SER A 64 3.93 3.90 -14.74
C SER A 64 5.09 4.69 -14.15
N ASP A 65 4.81 5.82 -13.52
CA ASP A 65 5.83 6.68 -12.91
C ASP A 65 6.40 6.01 -11.66
N MET A 66 5.54 5.45 -10.80
CA MET A 66 5.98 4.65 -9.65
C MET A 66 6.83 3.46 -10.06
N LEU A 67 6.44 2.73 -11.12
CA LEU A 67 7.22 1.61 -11.63
C LEU A 67 8.57 2.03 -12.24
N THR A 68 8.65 3.23 -12.83
CA THR A 68 9.92 3.78 -13.29
C THR A 68 10.87 4.03 -12.11
N ILE A 69 10.37 4.60 -11.03
CA ILE A 69 11.14 4.82 -9.81
C ILE A 69 11.53 3.48 -9.17
N ALA A 70 10.60 2.51 -9.14
CA ALA A 70 10.87 1.17 -8.63
C ALA A 70 12.02 0.48 -9.38
N ASP A 71 12.03 0.55 -10.71
CA ASP A 71 13.11 -0.01 -11.54
C ASP A 71 14.45 0.68 -11.25
N ASP A 72 14.46 2.01 -11.13
CA ASP A 72 15.66 2.77 -10.76
C ASP A 72 16.18 2.42 -9.36
N ASN A 73 15.28 2.29 -8.37
CA ASN A 73 15.63 1.89 -7.01
C ASN A 73 16.23 0.48 -6.97
N LEU A 74 15.66 -0.46 -7.69
CA LEU A 74 16.17 -1.82 -7.80
C LEU A 74 17.55 -1.83 -8.45
N ARG A 75 17.73 -1.11 -9.56
CA ARG A 75 19.04 -1.01 -10.27
C ARG A 75 20.12 -0.40 -9.39
N ARG A 76 19.83 0.66 -8.63
CA ARG A 76 20.77 1.26 -7.67
C ARG A 76 21.28 0.25 -6.62
N ASN A 77 20.45 -0.73 -6.28
CA ASN A 77 20.77 -1.82 -5.36
C ASN A 77 21.34 -3.08 -6.05
N ASN A 78 21.63 -3.04 -7.37
CA ASN A 78 22.03 -4.19 -8.20
C ASN A 78 21.01 -5.33 -8.15
N GLN A 79 19.73 -5.00 -8.12
CA GLN A 79 18.60 -5.93 -8.08
C GLN A 79 17.76 -5.82 -9.34
N THR A 80 16.93 -6.85 -9.58
CA THR A 80 15.91 -6.87 -10.62
C THR A 80 14.65 -7.53 -10.07
N ALA A 81 13.48 -7.07 -10.52
CA ALA A 81 12.20 -7.72 -10.30
C ALA A 81 11.34 -7.59 -11.57
N ASN A 82 10.33 -8.42 -11.69
CA ASN A 82 9.35 -8.27 -12.75
C ASN A 82 8.33 -7.21 -12.31
N LEU A 83 8.40 -6.03 -12.90
CA LEU A 83 7.51 -4.90 -12.62
C LEU A 83 6.48 -4.79 -13.73
N ILE A 84 5.21 -4.76 -13.38
CA ILE A 84 4.09 -4.84 -14.33
C ILE A 84 3.13 -3.69 -14.05
N GLN A 85 2.85 -2.90 -15.07
CA GLN A 85 1.78 -1.90 -14.98
C GLN A 85 0.42 -2.60 -15.13
N GLY A 86 -0.47 -2.39 -14.15
CA GLY A 86 -1.80 -3.01 -14.16
C GLY A 86 -2.66 -2.60 -12.99
N ASP A 87 -3.90 -3.08 -13.02
CA ASP A 87 -4.92 -2.80 -12.01
C ASP A 87 -5.16 -4.06 -11.16
N MET A 88 -5.22 -3.92 -9.84
CA MET A 88 -5.56 -5.02 -8.93
C MET A 88 -6.95 -5.62 -9.19
N LEU A 89 -7.79 -4.89 -9.95
CA LEU A 89 -9.09 -5.36 -10.38
C LEU A 89 -9.02 -6.31 -11.60
N ASP A 90 -7.85 -6.49 -12.23
CA ASP A 90 -7.66 -7.45 -13.33
C ASP A 90 -6.27 -8.10 -13.27
N LEU A 91 -6.17 -9.27 -12.65
CA LEU A 91 -4.96 -10.09 -12.61
C LEU A 91 -4.95 -11.23 -13.65
N SER A 92 -5.85 -11.21 -14.64
CA SER A 92 -6.07 -12.33 -15.56
C SER A 92 -4.84 -12.79 -16.35
N SER A 93 -3.83 -11.94 -16.52
CA SER A 93 -2.57 -12.25 -17.21
C SER A 93 -1.44 -12.74 -16.29
N PHE A 94 -1.69 -12.81 -14.97
CA PHE A 94 -0.67 -13.16 -13.99
C PHE A 94 -0.62 -14.67 -13.71
N PRO A 95 0.56 -15.23 -13.38
CA PRO A 95 0.66 -16.59 -12.85
C PRO A 95 0.12 -16.67 -11.42
N ASN A 96 0.18 -17.86 -10.83
CA ASN A 96 -0.12 -18.03 -9.42
C ASN A 96 1.13 -17.83 -8.56
N TYR A 97 0.91 -17.39 -7.31
CA TYR A 97 1.94 -17.11 -6.32
C TYR A 97 1.67 -17.86 -5.01
N GLU A 98 2.69 -18.07 -4.20
CA GLU A 98 2.56 -18.58 -2.84
C GLU A 98 2.08 -17.49 -1.88
N VAL A 99 2.55 -16.26 -2.11
CA VAL A 99 2.15 -15.11 -1.30
C VAL A 99 1.78 -13.93 -2.21
N ILE A 100 0.70 -13.26 -1.88
CA ILE A 100 0.34 -11.97 -2.46
C ILE A 100 0.32 -10.95 -1.33
N THR A 101 0.94 -9.79 -1.55
CA THR A 101 0.93 -8.67 -0.61
C THR A 101 0.21 -7.45 -1.20
N CYS A 102 -0.41 -6.63 -0.35
CA CYS A 102 -0.97 -5.33 -0.72
C CYS A 102 -0.98 -4.45 0.53
N PHE A 103 0.04 -3.61 0.69
CA PHE A 103 0.22 -2.83 1.91
C PHE A 103 -0.01 -1.34 1.68
N ASP A 104 0.19 -0.59 2.77
CA ASP A 104 0.03 0.85 2.82
C ASP A 104 -1.37 1.30 2.41
N ASP A 105 -2.38 0.64 3.03
CA ASP A 105 -3.81 0.91 2.83
C ASP A 105 -4.28 1.03 1.36
N SER A 106 -3.48 0.54 0.41
CA SER A 106 -3.78 0.64 -1.03
C SER A 106 -5.18 0.13 -1.42
N LEU A 107 -5.75 -0.81 -0.66
CA LEU A 107 -7.13 -1.27 -0.84
C LEU A 107 -8.18 -0.20 -0.49
N CYS A 108 -7.82 0.80 0.32
CA CYS A 108 -8.72 1.88 0.71
C CYS A 108 -8.97 2.90 -0.42
N TYR A 109 -8.17 2.85 -1.49
CA TYR A 109 -8.38 3.64 -2.71
C TYR A 109 -9.45 3.06 -3.65
N LEU A 110 -9.93 1.85 -3.39
CA LEU A 110 -10.99 1.25 -4.19
C LEU A 110 -12.33 1.96 -3.94
N LYS A 111 -13.07 2.20 -5.02
CA LYS A 111 -14.27 3.07 -5.01
C LYS A 111 -15.39 2.57 -4.09
N ASN A 112 -15.50 1.27 -3.92
CA ASN A 112 -16.60 0.68 -3.17
C ASN A 112 -16.34 -0.78 -2.79
N LEU A 113 -17.19 -1.33 -1.92
CA LEU A 113 -17.10 -2.70 -1.44
C LEU A 113 -17.16 -3.76 -2.57
N GLN A 114 -17.77 -3.44 -3.71
CA GLN A 114 -17.81 -4.36 -4.85
C GLN A 114 -16.44 -4.48 -5.51
N GLU A 115 -15.73 -3.36 -5.71
CA GLU A 115 -14.35 -3.38 -6.21
C GLU A 115 -13.42 -4.11 -5.23
N LEU A 116 -13.57 -3.88 -3.92
CA LEU A 116 -12.82 -4.60 -2.90
C LEU A 116 -13.01 -6.13 -3.01
N LYS A 117 -14.26 -6.60 -3.22
CA LYS A 117 -14.54 -8.02 -3.46
C LYS A 117 -13.91 -8.55 -4.73
N ILE A 118 -13.84 -7.73 -5.79
CA ILE A 118 -13.15 -8.10 -7.04
C ILE A 118 -11.64 -8.25 -6.79
N ALA A 119 -11.02 -7.31 -6.09
CA ALA A 119 -9.60 -7.40 -5.72
C ALA A 119 -9.32 -8.66 -4.89
N PHE A 120 -10.14 -8.95 -3.88
CA PHE A 120 -10.02 -10.18 -3.07
C PHE A 120 -10.16 -11.44 -3.91
N LYS A 121 -11.12 -11.47 -4.85
CA LYS A 121 -11.30 -12.61 -5.74
C LYS A 121 -10.12 -12.81 -6.67
N ASN A 122 -9.54 -11.72 -7.17
CA ASN A 122 -8.34 -11.77 -8.00
C ASN A 122 -7.15 -12.31 -7.21
N ALA A 123 -6.89 -11.80 -6.02
CA ALA A 123 -5.86 -12.33 -5.14
C ALA A 123 -6.08 -13.81 -4.84
N TYR A 124 -7.31 -14.21 -4.46
CA TYR A 124 -7.65 -15.62 -4.22
C TYR A 124 -7.38 -16.51 -5.42
N ASN A 125 -7.80 -16.10 -6.62
CA ASN A 125 -7.65 -16.89 -7.84
C ASN A 125 -6.18 -17.10 -8.22
N HIS A 126 -5.33 -16.12 -7.94
CA HIS A 126 -3.89 -16.14 -8.28
C HIS A 126 -2.99 -16.61 -7.13
N LEU A 127 -3.56 -17.08 -6.04
CA LEU A 127 -2.83 -17.82 -5.03
C LEU A 127 -2.76 -19.33 -5.38
N ASN A 128 -1.63 -19.94 -5.11
CA ASN A 128 -1.47 -21.38 -5.07
C ASN A 128 -2.27 -22.01 -3.90
N ASN A 129 -2.49 -23.32 -3.90
CA ASN A 129 -3.11 -24.02 -2.78
C ASN A 129 -2.31 -23.77 -1.49
N LYS A 130 -2.97 -23.36 -0.42
CA LYS A 130 -2.38 -22.92 0.86
C LYS A 130 -1.57 -21.64 0.77
N GLY A 131 -1.66 -20.92 -0.35
CA GLY A 131 -1.07 -19.60 -0.48
C GLY A 131 -1.74 -18.59 0.44
N LYS A 132 -1.05 -17.48 0.69
CA LYS A 132 -1.49 -16.46 1.62
C LYS A 132 -1.64 -15.10 0.95
N TYR A 133 -2.70 -14.40 1.31
CA TYR A 133 -2.87 -12.98 1.01
C TYR A 133 -2.62 -12.18 2.28
N LEU A 134 -1.64 -11.28 2.21
CA LEU A 134 -1.20 -10.42 3.31
C LEU A 134 -1.48 -8.98 2.92
N PHE A 135 -2.28 -8.27 3.69
CA PHE A 135 -2.56 -6.87 3.41
C PHE A 135 -2.84 -6.08 4.68
N ASP A 136 -2.81 -4.77 4.58
CA ASP A 136 -3.30 -3.90 5.63
C ASP A 136 -4.33 -2.90 5.10
N VAL A 137 -5.11 -2.36 6.02
CA VAL A 137 -6.06 -1.28 5.78
C VAL A 137 -6.16 -0.39 7.01
N ILE A 138 -6.45 0.89 6.82
CA ILE A 138 -6.87 1.75 7.92
C ILE A 138 -8.24 1.32 8.44
N THR A 139 -8.53 1.68 9.69
CA THR A 139 -9.78 1.28 10.35
C THR A 139 -10.80 2.42 10.37
N PRO A 140 -12.08 2.14 10.63
CA PRO A 140 -13.06 3.19 10.93
C PRO A 140 -12.64 4.12 12.07
N TYR A 141 -11.91 3.61 13.07
CA TYR A 141 -11.38 4.47 14.12
C TYR A 141 -10.36 5.49 13.58
N GLN A 142 -9.51 5.09 12.63
CA GLN A 142 -8.55 5.98 11.98
C GLN A 142 -9.27 7.07 11.17
N THR A 143 -10.23 6.69 10.32
CA THR A 143 -10.94 7.63 9.45
C THR A 143 -11.88 8.55 10.19
N ASP A 144 -12.54 8.05 11.25
CA ASP A 144 -13.63 8.79 11.91
C ASP A 144 -13.16 9.58 13.12
N GLN A 145 -12.06 9.18 13.77
CA GLN A 145 -11.61 9.77 15.02
C GLN A 145 -10.23 10.43 14.95
N ILE A 146 -9.32 9.88 14.14
CA ILE A 146 -7.91 10.34 14.11
C ILE A 146 -7.65 11.31 12.97
N TYR A 147 -8.10 10.98 11.75
CA TYR A 147 -7.85 11.78 10.57
C TYR A 147 -8.66 13.08 10.47
N PRO A 148 -9.90 13.22 11.01
CA PRO A 148 -10.64 14.45 10.89
C PRO A 148 -9.87 15.66 11.43
N GLY A 149 -9.51 16.60 10.54
CA GLY A 149 -8.74 17.78 10.88
C GLY A 149 -7.25 17.54 11.11
N TYR A 150 -6.75 16.34 10.77
CA TYR A 150 -5.31 16.08 10.79
C TYR A 150 -4.58 17.02 9.81
N MET A 151 -3.48 17.58 10.28
CA MET A 151 -2.60 18.42 9.49
C MET A 151 -1.15 18.07 9.78
N TYR A 152 -0.38 17.92 8.72
CA TYR A 152 1.06 17.80 8.80
C TYR A 152 1.71 18.78 7.84
N ASN A 153 2.73 19.51 8.31
CA ASN A 153 3.47 20.45 7.51
C ASN A 153 4.96 20.20 7.69
N PHE A 154 5.67 20.20 6.59
CA PHE A 154 7.13 20.11 6.55
C PHE A 154 7.68 21.22 5.66
N HIS A 155 8.85 21.76 5.97
CA HIS A 155 9.61 22.58 5.06
C HIS A 155 11.12 22.49 5.36
N ASP A 156 11.92 22.63 4.35
CA ASP A 156 13.36 22.87 4.42
C ASP A 156 13.72 24.15 3.63
N GLU A 157 14.98 24.34 3.21
CA GLU A 157 15.43 25.53 2.47
C GLU A 157 14.84 25.63 1.06
N THR A 158 14.48 24.51 0.45
CA THR A 158 14.09 24.40 -0.96
C THR A 158 12.72 23.76 -1.16
N ARG A 159 12.14 23.11 -0.15
CA ARG A 159 10.89 22.34 -0.30
C ARG A 159 9.93 22.65 0.84
N ALA A 160 8.63 22.59 0.53
CA ALA A 160 7.59 22.53 1.54
C ALA A 160 6.54 21.50 1.15
N PHE A 161 5.96 20.88 2.16
CA PHE A 161 4.87 19.90 2.03
C PHE A 161 3.78 20.21 3.05
N MET A 162 2.55 20.18 2.59
CA MET A 162 1.36 20.32 3.42
C MET A 162 0.44 19.14 3.18
N TRP A 163 -0.03 18.55 4.25
CA TRP A 163 -1.04 17.50 4.24
C TRP A 163 -2.18 17.90 5.16
N THR A 164 -3.38 18.00 4.61
CA THR A 164 -4.59 18.27 5.37
C THR A 164 -5.61 17.18 5.07
N THR A 165 -6.26 16.65 6.10
CA THR A 165 -7.28 15.61 5.93
C THR A 165 -8.65 16.16 6.29
N TYR A 166 -9.59 15.90 5.39
CA TYR A 166 -11.02 16.23 5.55
C TYR A 166 -11.84 14.94 5.68
N ILE A 167 -13.02 15.05 6.28
CA ILE A 167 -14.00 13.96 6.27
C ILE A 167 -14.54 13.85 4.84
N GLY A 168 -14.55 12.65 4.29
CA GLY A 168 -15.14 12.36 2.99
C GLY A 168 -16.66 12.31 3.03
N ASP A 169 -17.28 12.21 1.85
CA ASP A 169 -18.73 12.20 1.72
C ASP A 169 -19.37 10.84 2.10
N GLU A 170 -18.62 9.74 2.05
CA GLU A 170 -19.09 8.41 2.39
C GLU A 170 -18.75 8.04 3.83
N GLU A 171 -19.47 7.04 4.36
CA GLU A 171 -19.17 6.47 5.68
C GLU A 171 -17.75 5.89 5.70
N HIS A 172 -16.97 6.21 6.73
CA HIS A 172 -15.58 5.79 6.92
C HIS A 172 -14.65 6.21 5.78
N SER A 173 -14.87 7.38 5.18
CA SER A 173 -14.00 7.95 4.14
C SER A 173 -13.36 9.25 4.56
N VAL A 174 -12.21 9.53 3.97
CA VAL A 174 -11.43 10.76 4.14
C VAL A 174 -10.86 11.22 2.81
N ASP A 175 -10.68 12.53 2.70
CA ASP A 175 -9.98 13.18 1.60
C ASP A 175 -8.69 13.82 2.13
N HIS A 176 -7.55 13.37 1.60
CA HIS A 176 -6.25 13.94 1.90
C HIS A 176 -5.85 14.92 0.81
N ASP A 177 -5.74 16.18 1.19
CA ASP A 177 -5.23 17.25 0.33
C ASP A 177 -3.72 17.41 0.59
N LEU A 178 -2.94 17.08 -0.41
CA LEU A 178 -1.48 17.08 -0.38
C LEU A 178 -0.97 18.17 -1.30
N SER A 179 -0.17 19.11 -0.79
CA SER A 179 0.45 20.17 -1.58
C SER A 179 1.96 20.16 -1.38
N PHE A 180 2.68 20.17 -2.48
CA PHE A 180 4.13 20.13 -2.55
C PHE A 180 4.65 21.40 -3.23
N PHE A 181 5.73 21.94 -2.72
CA PHE A 181 6.41 23.11 -3.26
C PHE A 181 7.88 22.81 -3.36
N ASN A 182 8.45 22.89 -4.57
CA ASN A 182 9.87 22.74 -4.83
C ASN A 182 10.43 24.07 -5.37
N TYR A 183 11.50 24.58 -4.76
CA TYR A 183 12.14 25.81 -5.20
C TYR A 183 12.87 25.58 -6.53
N ASN A 184 12.53 26.39 -7.51
CA ASN A 184 13.10 26.42 -8.83
C ASN A 184 14.08 27.58 -8.93
N GLU A 185 15.39 27.29 -8.88
CA GLU A 185 16.44 28.32 -8.92
C GLU A 185 16.44 29.14 -10.21
N GLU A 186 16.03 28.56 -11.35
CA GLU A 186 16.01 29.27 -12.63
C GLU A 186 14.92 30.33 -12.69
N LEU A 187 13.80 30.10 -12.01
CA LEU A 187 12.63 30.97 -12.00
C LEU A 187 12.57 31.87 -10.77
N ASP A 188 13.43 31.65 -9.77
CA ASP A 188 13.37 32.29 -8.46
C ASP A 188 11.96 32.21 -7.85
N ALA A 189 11.34 31.03 -7.95
CA ALA A 189 9.97 30.76 -7.57
C ALA A 189 9.80 29.31 -7.11
N TYR A 190 8.64 28.96 -6.56
CA TYR A 190 8.29 27.59 -6.24
C TYR A 190 7.42 26.97 -7.33
N ASP A 191 7.77 25.78 -7.77
CA ASP A 191 6.87 24.91 -8.50
C ASP A 191 5.92 24.26 -7.50
N GLU A 192 4.61 24.39 -7.73
CA GLU A 192 3.56 23.82 -6.91
C GLU A 192 2.96 22.60 -7.59
N PHE A 193 2.74 21.54 -6.80
CA PHE A 193 2.05 20.34 -7.20
C PHE A 193 1.08 19.92 -6.10
N SER A 194 -0.16 19.54 -6.46
CA SER A 194 -1.18 19.14 -5.49
C SER A 194 -1.85 17.85 -5.93
N GLU A 195 -2.15 16.99 -4.96
CA GLU A 195 -2.92 15.77 -5.13
C GLU A 195 -4.06 15.71 -4.12
N LEU A 196 -5.20 15.16 -4.54
CA LEU A 196 -6.31 14.82 -3.67
C LEU A 196 -6.45 13.29 -3.66
N HIS A 197 -6.26 12.70 -2.49
CA HIS A 197 -6.37 11.26 -2.28
C HIS A 197 -7.64 10.98 -1.51
N HIS A 198 -8.52 10.19 -2.09
CA HIS A 198 -9.73 9.71 -1.44
C HIS A 198 -9.50 8.28 -0.94
N GLU A 199 -9.69 8.08 0.35
CA GLU A 199 -9.58 6.77 0.98
C GLU A 199 -10.88 6.42 1.71
N ARG A 200 -11.27 5.15 1.60
CA ARG A 200 -12.43 4.60 2.29
C ARG A 200 -12.12 3.24 2.89
N THR A 201 -12.55 3.05 4.12
CA THR A 201 -12.53 1.74 4.77
C THR A 201 -13.94 1.24 5.08
N TYR A 202 -14.05 0.06 5.66
CA TYR A 202 -15.32 -0.60 5.98
C TYR A 202 -15.23 -1.21 7.37
N ASN A 203 -16.39 -1.64 7.92
CA ASN A 203 -16.38 -2.37 9.17
C ASN A 203 -15.64 -3.71 9.03
N LEU A 204 -15.08 -4.21 10.10
CA LEU A 204 -14.29 -5.45 10.10
C LEU A 204 -15.08 -6.64 9.54
N GLU A 205 -16.38 -6.72 9.87
CA GLU A 205 -17.29 -7.77 9.39
C GLU A 205 -17.46 -7.75 7.87
N ASP A 206 -17.42 -6.57 7.24
CA ASP A 206 -17.51 -6.44 5.78
C ASP A 206 -16.26 -7.00 5.10
N TYR A 207 -15.07 -6.75 5.65
CA TYR A 207 -13.81 -7.35 5.19
C TYR A 207 -13.85 -8.87 5.33
N ILE A 208 -14.15 -9.39 6.53
CA ILE A 208 -14.16 -10.83 6.81
C ILE A 208 -15.17 -11.54 5.91
N SER A 209 -16.43 -11.07 5.87
CA SER A 209 -17.48 -11.68 5.06
C SER A 209 -17.15 -11.64 3.55
N SER A 210 -16.50 -10.57 3.08
CA SER A 210 -16.08 -10.45 1.69
C SER A 210 -14.99 -11.48 1.35
N LEU A 211 -13.97 -11.63 2.20
CA LEU A 211 -12.89 -12.60 2.05
C LEU A 211 -13.40 -14.05 2.09
N GLU A 212 -14.26 -14.38 3.05
CA GLU A 212 -14.88 -15.70 3.15
C GLU A 212 -15.75 -16.01 1.94
N SER A 213 -16.50 -15.01 1.44
CA SER A 213 -17.37 -15.18 0.27
C SER A 213 -16.64 -15.52 -1.03
N VAL A 214 -15.38 -15.11 -1.17
CA VAL A 214 -14.55 -15.42 -2.34
C VAL A 214 -13.76 -16.72 -2.18
N GLY A 215 -13.72 -17.32 -0.98
CA GLY A 215 -13.21 -18.65 -0.75
C GLY A 215 -12.05 -18.80 0.23
N PHE A 216 -11.54 -17.70 0.83
CA PHE A 216 -10.50 -17.81 1.86
C PHE A 216 -10.99 -18.68 3.02
N SER A 217 -10.21 -19.73 3.34
CA SER A 217 -10.59 -20.74 4.35
C SER A 217 -10.32 -20.28 5.77
N LYS A 218 -9.42 -19.30 5.93
CA LYS A 218 -9.02 -18.75 7.22
C LYS A 218 -8.65 -17.27 7.06
N VAL A 219 -9.25 -16.44 7.87
CA VAL A 219 -9.01 -15.00 7.91
C VAL A 219 -8.60 -14.62 9.34
N ASN A 220 -7.36 -14.18 9.52
CA ASN A 220 -6.89 -13.68 10.81
C ASN A 220 -6.60 -12.19 10.69
N VAL A 221 -6.93 -11.45 11.75
CA VAL A 221 -6.76 -9.99 11.79
C VAL A 221 -5.98 -9.61 13.06
N PHE A 222 -4.99 -8.76 12.85
CA PHE A 222 -4.09 -8.29 13.90
C PHE A 222 -3.89 -6.78 13.82
N SER A 223 -3.28 -6.22 14.84
CA SER A 223 -2.68 -4.89 14.83
C SER A 223 -1.15 -4.97 14.90
N ASN A 224 -0.50 -3.82 14.77
CA ASN A 224 0.96 -3.70 14.92
C ASN A 224 1.75 -4.76 14.12
N PHE A 225 1.50 -4.84 12.80
CA PHE A 225 2.20 -5.77 11.88
C PHE A 225 2.11 -7.23 12.34
N GLY A 226 0.92 -7.67 12.68
CA GLY A 226 0.67 -9.06 13.10
C GLY A 226 1.05 -9.39 14.54
N LYS A 227 1.62 -8.46 15.30
CA LYS A 227 2.19 -8.73 16.64
C LYS A 227 1.17 -8.66 17.77
N ASN A 228 0.06 -7.91 17.59
CA ASN A 228 -0.91 -7.66 18.63
C ASN A 228 -2.32 -8.04 18.18
N LYS A 229 -3.20 -8.29 19.16
CA LYS A 229 -4.64 -8.37 18.91
C LYS A 229 -5.19 -6.98 18.62
N ILE A 230 -6.27 -6.94 17.86
CA ILE A 230 -7.03 -5.71 17.60
C ILE A 230 -7.86 -5.32 18.84
N ASP A 231 -8.11 -4.02 18.96
CA ASP A 231 -9.01 -3.41 19.95
C ASP A 231 -9.80 -2.24 19.30
N GLU A 232 -10.61 -1.58 20.09
CA GLU A 232 -11.46 -0.48 19.62
C GLU A 232 -10.71 0.78 19.17
N ASN A 233 -9.45 0.93 19.58
CA ASN A 233 -8.59 2.06 19.20
C ASN A 233 -7.53 1.67 18.17
N THR A 234 -7.61 0.48 17.62
CA THR A 234 -6.70 0.03 16.57
C THR A 234 -6.89 0.89 15.31
N THR A 235 -5.80 1.49 14.83
CA THR A 235 -5.81 2.42 13.68
C THR A 235 -5.56 1.74 12.34
N ARG A 236 -4.95 0.54 12.35
CA ARG A 236 -4.62 -0.23 11.14
C ARG A 236 -4.77 -1.73 11.42
N TRP A 237 -5.50 -2.42 10.57
CA TRP A 237 -5.64 -3.87 10.59
C TRP A 237 -4.70 -4.53 9.61
N PHE A 238 -4.06 -5.61 10.05
CA PHE A 238 -3.19 -6.48 9.27
C PHE A 238 -3.87 -7.83 9.10
N PHE A 239 -4.12 -8.21 7.85
CA PHE A 239 -4.81 -9.44 7.50
C PHE A 239 -3.84 -10.52 7.05
N ILE A 240 -4.10 -11.76 7.48
CA ILE A 240 -3.47 -12.99 7.01
C ILE A 240 -4.59 -13.91 6.56
N CYS A 241 -4.74 -14.08 5.23
CA CYS A 241 -5.80 -14.86 4.63
C CYS A 241 -5.21 -16.09 3.93
N GLU A 242 -5.68 -17.30 4.26
CA GLU A 242 -5.20 -18.57 3.69
C GLU A 242 -6.23 -19.10 2.68
N LYS A 243 -5.74 -19.51 1.48
CA LYS A 243 -6.52 -20.19 0.45
C LYS A 243 -6.76 -21.64 0.76
#